data_e0b6076424f8c60db2c96863ae874482
#
_entry.id   e0b6076424f8c60db2c96863ae874482
#
_cell.length_a   1.000
_cell.length_b   1.000
_cell.length_c   1.000
_cell.angle_alpha   90.00
_cell.angle_beta   90.00
_cell.angle_gamma   90.00
#
_symmetry.space_group_name_H-M   'P 1'
#
loop_
_entity.id
_entity.type
_entity.pdbx_description
1 polymer ?
#
loop_
_entity_poly.entity_id
_entity_poly.type
_entity_poly.pdbx_seq_one_letter_code
_entity_poly.pdbx_strand_id
1 'polypeptide(L)'
;MKLIIFLLLSLNAYSALHQEVELIYEDFNRSYLLYVPENITKKEKTDLVIGLHGYTGTASGFETQTTGGFSKSADRYGFIAIYPQGLHFNSSQNDASTYISSWNDLAGSKTNTSSGEICAVDADIYPQYPNCKNGGRCSWSSCNDDLGFVKRIIELTKNQYEIKNIYVLGMSNGGMMAQALACEYPNLFKGVVNVVGMQHKGLSCIPNEPVNFIIYGGAKDTTVPPVKIKSSDGYFYEP
;
A
#
# COMPACT_ATOMS: atom_id res chain seq x y z
N MET A 1 60.66 7.38 27.85
CA MET A 1 59.75 7.77 26.77
C MET A 1 58.59 6.78 26.75
N LYS A 2 57.42 7.14 27.31
CA LYS A 2 56.24 6.24 27.36
C LYS A 2 55.45 6.44 26.07
N LEU A 3 55.38 5.41 25.25
CA LEU A 3 54.58 5.38 24.04
C LEU A 3 53.10 5.19 24.43
N ILE A 4 52.28 6.23 24.27
CA ILE A 4 50.82 6.13 24.44
C ILE A 4 50.26 5.71 23.09
N ILE A 5 49.81 4.46 23.00
CA ILE A 5 49.06 3.94 21.83
C ILE A 5 47.62 4.40 21.99
N PHE A 6 47.19 5.36 21.17
CA PHE A 6 45.77 5.69 21.00
C PHE A 6 45.12 4.60 20.16
N LEU A 7 44.34 3.75 20.82
CA LEU A 7 43.43 2.82 20.13
C LEU A 7 42.25 3.63 19.60
N LEU A 8 42.26 3.97 18.32
CA LEU A 8 41.11 4.52 17.62
C LEU A 8 40.07 3.40 17.46
N LEU A 9 39.14 3.30 18.40
CA LEU A 9 37.93 2.55 18.20
C LEU A 9 37.11 3.27 17.11
N SER A 10 37.09 2.73 15.91
CA SER A 10 36.12 3.13 14.87
C SER A 10 34.74 2.72 15.36
N LEU A 11 34.03 3.65 15.97
CA LEU A 11 32.60 3.55 16.15
C LEU A 11 31.99 3.56 14.73
N ASN A 12 31.62 2.40 14.24
CA ASN A 12 30.71 2.32 13.09
C ASN A 12 29.37 2.90 13.56
N ALA A 13 29.17 4.19 13.36
CA ALA A 13 27.87 4.80 13.52
C ALA A 13 26.99 4.26 12.38
N TYR A 14 26.15 3.28 12.68
CA TYR A 14 25.08 2.90 11.79
C TYR A 14 24.06 4.05 11.85
N SER A 15 23.79 4.68 10.70
CA SER A 15 22.65 5.59 10.54
C SER A 15 21.46 4.82 10.02
N ALA A 16 20.26 5.27 10.37
CA ALA A 16 19.05 4.71 9.77
C ALA A 16 19.11 4.83 8.23
N LEU A 17 18.72 3.76 7.54
CA LEU A 17 18.62 3.76 6.08
C LEU A 17 17.23 4.26 5.68
N HIS A 18 17.18 5.41 5.01
CA HIS A 18 15.94 5.95 4.41
C HIS A 18 16.23 6.26 2.95
N GLN A 19 15.68 5.45 2.06
CA GLN A 19 15.95 5.57 0.63
C GLN A 19 14.75 5.21 -0.25
N GLU A 20 14.66 5.86 -1.40
CA GLU A 20 13.82 5.40 -2.49
C GLU A 20 14.53 4.29 -3.27
N VAL A 21 13.82 3.20 -3.52
CA VAL A 21 14.30 2.06 -4.29
C VAL A 21 13.46 1.96 -5.55
N GLU A 22 14.12 1.97 -6.71
CA GLU A 22 13.50 1.80 -8.01
C GLU A 22 13.70 0.38 -8.53
N LEU A 23 12.71 -0.14 -9.25
CA LEU A 23 12.78 -1.44 -9.95
C LEU A 23 11.85 -1.45 -11.15
N ILE A 24 12.18 -2.31 -12.12
CA ILE A 24 11.26 -2.62 -13.22
C ILE A 24 10.38 -3.79 -12.81
N TYR A 25 9.05 -3.62 -12.92
CA TYR A 25 8.06 -4.66 -12.70
C TYR A 25 6.99 -4.58 -13.79
N GLU A 26 6.78 -5.67 -14.54
CA GLU A 26 5.87 -5.74 -15.69
C GLU A 26 6.02 -4.57 -16.69
N ASP A 27 7.26 -4.28 -17.09
CA ASP A 27 7.65 -3.20 -18.01
C ASP A 27 7.39 -1.76 -17.48
N PHE A 28 7.00 -1.60 -16.22
CA PHE A 28 6.86 -0.30 -15.58
C PHE A 28 8.00 0.00 -14.62
N ASN A 29 8.46 1.25 -14.63
CA ASN A 29 9.30 1.76 -13.55
C ASN A 29 8.44 1.93 -12.31
N ARG A 30 8.75 1.16 -11.26
CA ARG A 30 8.07 1.20 -9.97
C ARG A 30 9.06 1.59 -8.89
N SER A 31 8.56 2.18 -7.82
CA SER A 31 9.41 2.54 -6.67
C SER A 31 8.72 2.26 -5.33
N TYR A 32 9.52 2.26 -4.28
CA TYR A 32 9.07 2.24 -2.90
C TYR A 32 10.08 2.95 -1.99
N LEU A 33 9.61 3.52 -0.91
CA LEU A 33 10.49 4.00 0.16
C LEU A 33 10.81 2.84 1.11
N LEU A 34 12.06 2.68 1.44
CA LEU A 34 12.56 1.73 2.42
C LEU A 34 13.13 2.49 3.62
N TYR A 35 12.64 2.18 4.80
CA TYR A 35 13.17 2.66 6.06
C TYR A 35 13.65 1.50 6.94
N VAL A 36 14.92 1.54 7.32
CA VAL A 36 15.54 0.55 8.21
C VAL A 36 16.16 1.30 9.38
N PRO A 37 15.67 1.11 10.62
CA PRO A 37 16.26 1.68 11.83
C PRO A 37 17.73 1.31 12.02
N GLU A 38 18.48 2.18 12.69
CA GLU A 38 19.92 1.97 12.98
C GLU A 38 20.22 0.68 13.74
N ASN A 39 19.29 0.28 14.61
CA ASN A 39 19.43 -0.92 15.45
C ASN A 39 19.09 -2.22 14.74
N ILE A 40 18.63 -2.19 13.49
CA ILE A 40 18.31 -3.39 12.71
C ILE A 40 19.56 -3.87 11.97
N THR A 41 19.95 -5.10 12.23
CA THR A 41 21.03 -5.77 11.48
C THR A 41 20.46 -6.78 10.48
N LYS A 42 21.23 -7.10 9.44
CA LYS A 42 20.82 -8.09 8.41
C LYS A 42 20.69 -9.51 8.96
N LYS A 43 21.25 -9.79 10.13
CA LYS A 43 21.31 -11.14 10.73
C LYS A 43 20.26 -11.37 11.83
N GLU A 44 19.59 -10.31 12.27
CA GLU A 44 18.57 -10.40 13.31
C GLU A 44 17.19 -10.48 12.70
N LYS A 45 16.36 -11.36 13.28
CA LYS A 45 14.97 -11.49 12.85
C LYS A 45 14.19 -10.23 13.22
N THR A 46 13.62 -9.58 12.21
CA THR A 46 12.82 -8.38 12.38
C THR A 46 11.47 -8.52 11.68
N ASP A 47 10.52 -7.69 12.07
CA ASP A 47 9.23 -7.61 11.41
C ASP A 47 9.29 -6.59 10.25
N LEU A 48 8.45 -6.82 9.23
CA LEU A 48 8.26 -5.93 8.10
C LEU A 48 6.85 -5.33 8.14
N VAL A 49 6.75 -4.02 8.06
CA VAL A 49 5.48 -3.29 7.98
C VAL A 49 5.40 -2.56 6.65
N ILE A 50 4.33 -2.82 5.89
CA ILE A 50 4.09 -2.24 4.57
C ILE A 50 2.93 -1.27 4.67
N GLY A 51 3.13 -0.02 4.25
CA GLY A 51 2.13 1.04 4.26
C GLY A 51 1.68 1.42 2.85
N LEU A 52 0.38 1.32 2.55
CA LEU A 52 -0.22 1.59 1.24
C LEU A 52 -1.03 2.88 1.28
N HIS A 53 -0.64 3.86 0.47
CA HIS A 53 -1.34 5.15 0.35
C HIS A 53 -2.72 5.01 -0.29
N GLY A 54 -3.59 6.02 -0.12
CA GLY A 54 -4.87 6.11 -0.79
C GLY A 54 -4.77 6.61 -2.24
N TYR A 55 -5.92 6.76 -2.90
CA TYR A 55 -6.04 7.35 -4.23
C TYR A 55 -5.39 8.73 -4.27
N THR A 56 -4.66 9.05 -5.34
CA THR A 56 -3.83 10.25 -5.52
C THR A 56 -2.71 10.47 -4.48
N GLY A 57 -2.51 9.50 -3.59
CA GLY A 57 -1.45 9.55 -2.59
C GLY A 57 -0.07 9.23 -3.14
N THR A 58 0.94 9.43 -2.31
CA THR A 58 2.32 9.04 -2.60
C THR A 58 2.91 8.24 -1.44
N ALA A 59 3.95 7.47 -1.72
CA ALA A 59 4.70 6.75 -0.69
C ALA A 59 5.19 7.70 0.42
N SER A 60 5.82 8.82 0.04
CA SER A 60 6.30 9.84 0.99
C SER A 60 5.16 10.58 1.69
N GLY A 61 4.06 10.85 0.98
CA GLY A 61 2.87 11.45 1.57
C GLY A 61 2.26 10.56 2.64
N PHE A 62 2.15 9.26 2.39
CA PHE A 62 1.63 8.31 3.37
C PHE A 62 2.55 8.16 4.58
N GLU A 63 3.86 8.12 4.37
CA GLU A 63 4.85 8.13 5.46
C GLU A 63 4.65 9.35 6.38
N THR A 64 4.45 10.54 5.81
CA THR A 64 4.33 11.78 6.59
C THR A 64 2.95 11.96 7.23
N GLN A 65 1.86 11.50 6.59
CA GLN A 65 0.49 11.59 7.11
C GLN A 65 0.29 10.90 8.47
N THR A 66 1.02 9.82 8.72
CA THR A 66 0.92 9.06 9.96
C THR A 66 1.69 9.70 11.14
N THR A 67 1.75 11.02 11.21
CA THR A 67 2.40 11.81 12.30
C THR A 67 3.90 11.49 12.43
N GLY A 68 4.62 11.54 11.32
CA GLY A 68 6.03 11.17 11.20
C GLY A 68 6.23 9.73 10.84
N GLY A 69 5.16 9.09 10.40
CA GLY A 69 5.12 7.80 9.75
C GLY A 69 5.41 6.62 10.64
N PHE A 70 5.37 5.49 10.01
CA PHE A 70 5.84 4.26 10.65
C PHE A 70 7.35 4.26 10.87
N SER A 71 8.10 5.18 10.22
CA SER A 71 9.54 5.31 10.41
C SER A 71 9.90 5.62 11.87
N LYS A 72 9.18 6.54 12.54
CA LYS A 72 9.35 6.78 13.98
C LYS A 72 8.92 5.59 14.85
N SER A 73 7.87 4.89 14.43
CA SER A 73 7.44 3.67 15.09
C SER A 73 8.43 2.54 14.86
N ALA A 74 9.04 2.47 13.68
CA ALA A 74 10.09 1.52 13.34
C ALA A 74 11.30 1.69 14.25
N ASP A 75 11.76 2.93 14.49
CA ASP A 75 12.83 3.21 15.46
C ASP A 75 12.48 2.76 16.85
N ARG A 76 11.25 3.00 17.27
CA ARG A 76 10.80 2.69 18.63
C ARG A 76 10.60 1.19 18.88
N TYR A 77 10.09 0.47 17.90
CA TYR A 77 9.64 -0.92 18.05
C TYR A 77 10.50 -1.95 17.30
N GLY A 78 11.48 -1.50 16.51
CA GLY A 78 12.45 -2.38 15.86
C GLY A 78 11.86 -3.18 14.70
N PHE A 79 11.28 -2.52 13.69
CA PHE A 79 10.80 -3.16 12.46
C PHE A 79 11.27 -2.38 11.22
N ILE A 80 11.28 -3.05 10.07
CA ILE A 80 11.53 -2.39 8.77
C ILE A 80 10.20 -1.86 8.24
N ALA A 81 10.17 -0.58 7.82
CA ALA A 81 9.01 0.01 7.18
C ALA A 81 9.23 0.17 5.67
N ILE A 82 8.21 -0.18 4.87
CA ILE A 82 8.20 -0.01 3.42
C ILE A 82 6.93 0.70 3.00
N TYR A 83 7.08 1.68 2.11
CA TYR A 83 5.98 2.43 1.51
C TYR A 83 6.06 2.27 -0.01
N PRO A 84 5.35 1.31 -0.60
CA PRO A 84 5.28 1.18 -2.05
C PRO A 84 4.60 2.39 -2.68
N GLN A 85 5.00 2.73 -3.91
CA GLN A 85 4.36 3.75 -4.73
C GLN A 85 3.41 3.08 -5.73
N GLY A 86 2.12 3.42 -5.64
CA GLY A 86 1.14 3.06 -6.66
C GLY A 86 1.51 3.67 -8.01
N LEU A 87 1.25 2.95 -9.09
CA LEU A 87 1.52 3.49 -10.43
C LEU A 87 0.75 4.80 -10.61
N HIS A 88 1.37 5.75 -11.30
CA HIS A 88 0.83 7.09 -11.46
C HIS A 88 0.90 7.58 -12.90
N PHE A 89 0.08 8.55 -13.23
CA PHE A 89 0.13 9.31 -14.47
C PHE A 89 -0.38 10.73 -14.21
N ASN A 90 -0.08 11.66 -15.11
CA ASN A 90 -0.66 12.98 -15.08
C ASN A 90 -1.91 12.99 -15.96
N SER A 91 -3.06 13.31 -15.36
CA SER A 91 -4.31 13.46 -16.11
C SER A 91 -4.28 14.74 -16.92
N SER A 92 -4.36 14.62 -18.25
CA SER A 92 -4.43 15.77 -19.17
C SER A 92 -5.86 16.33 -19.34
N GLN A 93 -6.85 15.74 -18.69
CA GLN A 93 -8.25 16.06 -18.99
C GLN A 93 -8.74 17.39 -18.43
N ASN A 94 -8.15 17.91 -17.35
CA ASN A 94 -8.62 19.16 -16.74
C ASN A 94 -7.52 20.12 -16.27
N ASP A 95 -6.31 19.68 -16.16
CA ASP A 95 -5.15 20.52 -15.86
C ASP A 95 -3.88 19.69 -15.92
N ALA A 96 -2.83 20.17 -16.57
CA ALA A 96 -1.59 19.43 -16.80
C ALA A 96 -0.83 19.05 -15.51
N SER A 97 -1.36 19.34 -14.36
CA SER A 97 -0.76 19.12 -13.05
C SER A 97 -1.44 18.05 -12.18
N THR A 98 -2.51 17.40 -12.66
CA THR A 98 -3.24 16.44 -11.82
C THR A 98 -2.49 15.11 -11.77
N TYR A 99 -1.80 14.87 -10.67
CA TYR A 99 -1.15 13.61 -10.37
C TYR A 99 -2.17 12.59 -9.89
N ILE A 100 -2.32 11.49 -10.64
CA ILE A 100 -3.21 10.38 -10.31
C ILE A 100 -2.36 9.16 -10.00
N SER A 101 -2.49 8.65 -8.80
CA SER A 101 -1.87 7.39 -8.36
C SER A 101 -2.91 6.50 -7.69
N SER A 102 -2.82 5.20 -7.87
CA SER A 102 -3.78 4.25 -7.30
C SER A 102 -3.21 2.83 -7.29
N TRP A 103 -3.97 1.94 -6.67
CA TRP A 103 -3.74 0.51 -6.64
C TRP A 103 -4.85 -0.22 -7.38
N ASN A 104 -4.51 -1.38 -7.94
CA ASN A 104 -5.51 -2.34 -8.39
C ASN A 104 -6.08 -3.09 -7.18
N ASP A 105 -7.18 -2.58 -6.65
CA ASP A 105 -7.93 -3.13 -5.53
C ASP A 105 -8.91 -4.23 -5.94
N LEU A 106 -8.66 -4.89 -7.07
CA LEU A 106 -9.50 -5.86 -7.80
C LEU A 106 -10.58 -5.19 -8.68
N ALA A 107 -10.85 -3.91 -8.53
CA ALA A 107 -11.81 -3.22 -9.37
C ALA A 107 -11.28 -3.08 -10.81
N GLY A 108 -10.01 -2.75 -11.00
CA GLY A 108 -9.38 -2.68 -12.32
C GLY A 108 -10.21 -1.88 -13.33
N SER A 109 -10.80 -0.76 -12.91
CA SER A 109 -11.70 0.06 -13.74
C SER A 109 -12.93 -0.68 -14.30
N LYS A 110 -13.44 -1.66 -13.57
CA LYS A 110 -14.67 -2.39 -13.93
C LYS A 110 -15.89 -1.50 -13.80
N THR A 111 -16.95 -1.84 -14.55
CA THR A 111 -18.29 -1.24 -14.41
C THR A 111 -19.20 -2.11 -13.56
N ASN A 112 -18.97 -3.43 -13.59
CA ASN A 112 -19.80 -4.42 -12.91
C ASN A 112 -19.00 -5.63 -12.43
N THR A 113 -19.63 -6.43 -11.57
CA THR A 113 -19.17 -7.74 -11.11
C THR A 113 -20.28 -8.77 -11.32
N SER A 114 -20.05 -10.00 -10.90
CA SER A 114 -21.11 -11.02 -10.84
C SER A 114 -22.28 -10.63 -9.93
N SER A 115 -22.05 -9.74 -8.96
CA SER A 115 -23.07 -9.21 -8.04
C SER A 115 -23.83 -7.99 -8.60
N GLY A 116 -23.49 -7.54 -9.80
CA GLY A 116 -24.08 -6.40 -10.48
C GLY A 116 -23.17 -5.18 -10.60
N GLU A 117 -23.74 -4.02 -10.89
CA GLU A 117 -22.99 -2.78 -11.08
C GLU A 117 -22.28 -2.34 -9.78
N ILE A 118 -21.06 -1.79 -9.93
CA ILE A 118 -20.25 -1.24 -8.83
C ILE A 118 -20.38 0.28 -8.70
N CYS A 119 -20.98 0.96 -9.70
CA CYS A 119 -21.34 2.38 -9.60
C CYS A 119 -22.67 2.66 -10.31
N ALA A 120 -23.33 3.74 -9.90
CA ALA A 120 -24.55 4.23 -10.52
C ALA A 120 -24.27 4.89 -11.88
N VAL A 121 -25.33 5.11 -12.68
CA VAL A 121 -25.22 5.76 -14.00
C VAL A 121 -24.74 7.21 -13.87
N ASP A 122 -25.10 7.85 -12.77
CA ASP A 122 -24.79 9.23 -12.41
C ASP A 122 -23.58 9.35 -11.45
N ALA A 123 -22.79 8.28 -11.30
CA ALA A 123 -21.59 8.31 -10.47
C ALA A 123 -20.53 9.26 -11.03
N ASP A 124 -19.74 9.82 -10.14
CA ASP A 124 -18.55 10.60 -10.51
C ASP A 124 -17.58 9.73 -11.32
N ILE A 125 -17.03 10.29 -12.38
CA ILE A 125 -16.09 9.60 -13.26
C ILE A 125 -14.67 10.09 -12.91
N TYR A 126 -13.86 9.16 -12.41
CA TYR A 126 -12.45 9.42 -12.14
C TYR A 126 -11.59 9.24 -13.40
N PRO A 127 -10.45 9.94 -13.50
CA PRO A 127 -9.53 9.76 -14.60
C PRO A 127 -9.05 8.31 -14.71
N GLN A 128 -9.17 7.76 -15.90
CA GLN A 128 -8.82 6.37 -16.17
C GLN A 128 -7.34 6.19 -16.45
N TYR A 129 -6.76 5.11 -15.94
CA TYR A 129 -5.38 4.73 -16.24
C TYR A 129 -5.20 4.41 -17.73
N PRO A 130 -4.13 4.92 -18.38
CA PRO A 130 -3.91 4.74 -19.82
C PRO A 130 -3.78 3.27 -20.27
N ASN A 131 -3.34 2.38 -19.37
CA ASN A 131 -3.19 0.95 -19.63
C ASN A 131 -4.44 0.11 -19.32
N CYS A 132 -5.52 0.71 -18.82
CA CYS A 132 -6.78 0.04 -18.59
C CYS A 132 -7.53 -0.16 -19.92
N LYS A 133 -7.31 -1.28 -20.61
CA LYS A 133 -7.79 -1.54 -21.97
C LYS A 133 -9.31 -1.58 -22.10
N ASN A 134 -10.03 -1.99 -21.07
CA ASN A 134 -11.49 -2.12 -21.04
C ASN A 134 -12.07 -1.35 -19.88
N GLY A 135 -11.56 -0.15 -19.64
CA GLY A 135 -11.96 0.65 -18.51
C GLY A 135 -13.44 0.93 -18.51
N GLY A 136 -14.06 0.56 -17.43
CA GLY A 136 -15.46 0.86 -17.19
C GLY A 136 -15.65 2.28 -16.67
N ARG A 137 -16.90 2.64 -16.53
CA ARG A 137 -17.31 3.93 -15.96
C ARG A 137 -16.84 4.14 -14.52
N CYS A 138 -16.72 3.07 -13.74
CA CYS A 138 -16.41 3.11 -12.33
C CYS A 138 -14.90 2.93 -12.12
N SER A 139 -14.12 4.00 -12.28
CA SER A 139 -12.67 3.83 -12.28
C SER A 139 -11.95 4.83 -11.38
N TRP A 140 -11.34 4.34 -10.32
CA TRP A 140 -10.23 5.01 -9.64
C TRP A 140 -9.04 4.06 -9.43
N SER A 141 -9.19 2.77 -9.72
CA SER A 141 -8.13 1.80 -9.53
C SER A 141 -7.27 1.62 -10.78
N SER A 142 -6.01 1.24 -10.58
CA SER A 142 -5.14 0.83 -11.67
C SER A 142 -5.58 -0.51 -12.25
N CYS A 143 -5.02 -0.88 -13.42
CA CYS A 143 -5.24 -2.18 -14.05
C CYS A 143 -3.95 -3.03 -14.05
N ASN A 144 -2.98 -2.67 -13.19
CA ASN A 144 -1.69 -3.35 -13.11
C ASN A 144 -1.72 -4.51 -12.10
N ASP A 145 -0.73 -5.37 -12.13
CA ASP A 145 -0.50 -6.37 -11.09
C ASP A 145 0.19 -5.75 -9.86
N ASP A 146 -0.57 -4.97 -9.11
CA ASP A 146 -0.06 -4.35 -7.89
C ASP A 146 0.11 -5.35 -6.74
N LEU A 147 -0.68 -6.46 -6.74
CA LEU A 147 -0.51 -7.56 -5.79
C LEU A 147 0.85 -8.23 -5.94
N GLY A 148 1.21 -8.58 -7.17
CA GLY A 148 2.51 -9.14 -7.49
C GLY A 148 3.65 -8.16 -7.25
N PHE A 149 3.46 -6.87 -7.51
CA PHE A 149 4.44 -5.85 -7.19
C PHE A 149 4.77 -5.79 -5.69
N VAL A 150 3.77 -5.75 -4.81
CA VAL A 150 3.99 -5.78 -3.36
C VAL A 150 4.67 -7.08 -2.92
N LYS A 151 4.24 -8.22 -3.47
CA LYS A 151 4.91 -9.51 -3.23
C LYS A 151 6.38 -9.48 -3.64
N ARG A 152 6.68 -8.87 -4.80
CA ARG A 152 8.06 -8.72 -5.28
C ARG A 152 8.93 -7.90 -4.33
N ILE A 153 8.40 -6.81 -3.78
CA ILE A 153 9.11 -6.00 -2.77
C ILE A 153 9.41 -6.84 -1.52
N ILE A 154 8.45 -7.63 -1.06
CA ILE A 154 8.63 -8.53 0.09
C ILE A 154 9.77 -9.52 -0.17
N GLU A 155 9.80 -10.13 -1.34
CA GLU A 155 10.86 -11.07 -1.74
C GLU A 155 12.25 -10.40 -1.75
N LEU A 156 12.34 -9.21 -2.34
CA LEU A 156 13.58 -8.43 -2.36
C LEU A 156 14.07 -8.08 -0.95
N THR A 157 13.14 -7.75 -0.05
CA THR A 157 13.46 -7.43 1.34
C THR A 157 13.91 -8.67 2.11
N LYS A 158 13.25 -9.82 1.92
CA LYS A 158 13.65 -11.11 2.52
C LYS A 158 15.03 -11.57 2.06
N ASN A 159 15.45 -11.22 0.85
CA ASN A 159 16.80 -11.53 0.36
C ASN A 159 17.90 -10.70 1.05
N GLN A 160 17.53 -9.60 1.69
CA GLN A 160 18.48 -8.70 2.36
C GLN A 160 18.43 -8.78 3.88
N TYR A 161 17.27 -9.11 4.45
CA TYR A 161 16.99 -9.12 5.89
C TYR A 161 16.27 -10.39 6.31
N GLU A 162 16.52 -10.85 7.54
CA GLU A 162 15.83 -11.96 8.17
C GLU A 162 14.42 -11.52 8.64
N ILE A 163 13.42 -11.61 7.76
CA ILE A 163 12.05 -11.18 8.08
C ILE A 163 11.31 -12.28 8.84
N LYS A 164 10.80 -11.94 10.04
CA LYS A 164 10.04 -12.82 10.92
C LYS A 164 8.56 -12.83 10.60
N ASN A 165 7.93 -11.66 10.66
CA ASN A 165 6.52 -11.46 10.34
C ASN A 165 6.34 -10.31 9.38
N ILE A 166 5.26 -10.34 8.60
CA ILE A 166 4.91 -9.28 7.66
C ILE A 166 3.53 -8.75 8.02
N TYR A 167 3.42 -7.44 8.09
CA TYR A 167 2.17 -6.73 8.30
C TYR A 167 1.94 -5.79 7.13
N VAL A 168 0.69 -5.64 6.72
CA VAL A 168 0.30 -4.66 5.71
C VAL A 168 -0.83 -3.81 6.25
N LEU A 169 -0.77 -2.52 5.98
CA LEU A 169 -1.84 -1.60 6.29
C LEU A 169 -2.02 -0.63 5.13
N GLY A 170 -3.24 -0.17 4.94
CA GLY A 170 -3.53 0.80 3.90
C GLY A 170 -4.72 1.67 4.24
N MET A 171 -4.80 2.82 3.59
CA MET A 171 -5.88 3.77 3.74
C MET A 171 -6.66 3.91 2.42
N SER A 172 -8.01 3.97 2.49
CA SER A 172 -8.88 4.15 1.33
C SER A 172 -8.59 3.10 0.24
N ASN A 173 -8.27 3.47 -0.99
CA ASN A 173 -7.85 2.54 -2.05
C ASN A 173 -6.68 1.64 -1.61
N GLY A 174 -5.72 2.15 -0.82
CA GLY A 174 -4.66 1.34 -0.22
C GLY A 174 -5.18 0.35 0.83
N GLY A 175 -6.26 0.68 1.54
CA GLY A 175 -6.95 -0.23 2.45
C GLY A 175 -7.67 -1.36 1.70
N MET A 176 -8.31 -1.04 0.58
CA MET A 176 -8.89 -2.03 -0.35
C MET A 176 -7.80 -2.97 -0.89
N MET A 177 -6.66 -2.42 -1.27
CA MET A 177 -5.50 -3.18 -1.72
C MET A 177 -4.93 -4.08 -0.61
N ALA A 178 -4.85 -3.60 0.64
CA ALA A 178 -4.42 -4.42 1.77
C ALA A 178 -5.37 -5.62 2.00
N GLN A 179 -6.67 -5.41 1.83
CA GLN A 179 -7.66 -6.49 1.88
C GLN A 179 -7.47 -7.48 0.71
N ALA A 180 -7.25 -6.99 -0.50
CA ALA A 180 -6.99 -7.84 -1.66
C ALA A 180 -5.73 -8.70 -1.47
N LEU A 181 -4.65 -8.13 -0.90
CA LEU A 181 -3.45 -8.86 -0.53
C LEU A 181 -3.71 -9.96 0.51
N ALA A 182 -4.55 -9.67 1.52
CA ALA A 182 -4.94 -10.66 2.53
C ALA A 182 -5.68 -11.85 1.91
N CYS A 183 -6.49 -11.59 0.91
CA CYS A 183 -7.25 -12.62 0.22
C CYS A 183 -6.40 -13.49 -0.70
N GLU A 184 -5.53 -12.87 -1.48
CA GLU A 184 -4.69 -13.56 -2.44
C GLU A 184 -3.54 -14.32 -1.76
N TYR A 185 -3.00 -13.74 -0.68
CA TYR A 185 -1.83 -14.29 0.04
C TYR A 185 -2.08 -14.42 1.55
N PRO A 186 -3.10 -15.18 2.01
CA PRO A 186 -3.51 -15.21 3.42
C PRO A 186 -2.39 -15.68 4.37
N ASN A 187 -1.52 -16.56 3.91
CA ASN A 187 -0.39 -17.08 4.71
C ASN A 187 0.84 -16.16 4.70
N LEU A 188 0.84 -15.10 3.91
CA LEU A 188 1.98 -14.19 3.81
C LEU A 188 1.99 -13.17 4.95
N PHE A 189 0.80 -12.74 5.40
CA PHE A 189 0.66 -11.67 6.35
C PHE A 189 0.28 -12.17 7.75
N LYS A 190 1.01 -11.74 8.75
CA LYS A 190 0.69 -11.97 10.16
C LYS A 190 -0.49 -11.14 10.64
N GLY A 191 -0.70 -9.99 10.03
CA GLY A 191 -1.82 -9.10 10.28
C GLY A 191 -2.00 -8.07 9.17
N VAL A 192 -3.25 -7.68 8.96
CA VAL A 192 -3.67 -6.73 7.93
C VAL A 192 -4.55 -5.66 8.56
N VAL A 193 -4.33 -4.41 8.21
CA VAL A 193 -5.14 -3.28 8.66
C VAL A 193 -5.67 -2.53 7.46
N ASN A 194 -6.99 -2.43 7.40
CA ASN A 194 -7.71 -1.66 6.40
C ASN A 194 -8.36 -0.43 7.06
N VAL A 195 -7.88 0.74 6.69
CA VAL A 195 -8.41 2.02 7.17
C VAL A 195 -9.27 2.64 6.06
N VAL A 196 -10.57 2.74 6.30
CA VAL A 196 -11.58 3.34 5.40
C VAL A 196 -11.54 2.83 3.96
N GLY A 197 -11.28 1.51 3.77
CA GLY A 197 -11.08 0.86 2.48
C GLY A 197 -12.09 -0.24 2.19
N MET A 198 -13.40 0.02 2.28
CA MET A 198 -14.41 -0.98 1.96
C MET A 198 -14.32 -1.41 0.50
N GLN A 199 -14.49 -2.71 0.23
CA GLN A 199 -14.49 -3.23 -1.13
C GLN A 199 -15.77 -2.84 -1.90
N HIS A 200 -15.62 -2.68 -3.19
CA HIS A 200 -16.77 -2.51 -4.07
C HIS A 200 -17.64 -3.76 -4.11
N LYS A 201 -18.90 -3.57 -4.40
CA LYS A 201 -19.90 -4.62 -4.48
C LYS A 201 -19.44 -5.81 -5.34
N GLY A 202 -19.45 -6.98 -4.74
CA GLY A 202 -19.04 -8.23 -5.39
C GLY A 202 -17.53 -8.39 -5.61
N LEU A 203 -16.69 -7.53 -5.00
CA LEU A 203 -15.23 -7.70 -4.98
C LEU A 203 -14.69 -8.12 -3.62
N SER A 204 -15.53 -8.16 -2.59
CA SER A 204 -15.16 -8.76 -1.32
C SER A 204 -14.80 -10.22 -1.51
N CYS A 205 -13.72 -10.63 -0.89
CA CYS A 205 -13.23 -12.00 -0.93
C CYS A 205 -13.27 -12.62 0.48
N ILE A 206 -13.43 -13.92 0.52
CA ILE A 206 -13.23 -14.70 1.73
C ILE A 206 -11.90 -15.43 1.54
N PRO A 207 -10.87 -15.10 2.36
CA PRO A 207 -9.59 -15.79 2.27
C PRO A 207 -9.78 -17.30 2.60
N ASN A 208 -9.04 -18.16 1.91
CA ASN A 208 -9.10 -19.61 2.12
C ASN A 208 -8.45 -20.06 3.44
N GLU A 209 -7.70 -19.18 4.08
CA GLU A 209 -7.05 -19.40 5.37
C GLU A 209 -7.32 -18.22 6.32
N PRO A 210 -7.37 -18.44 7.64
CA PRO A 210 -7.61 -17.38 8.61
C PRO A 210 -6.52 -16.28 8.58
N VAL A 211 -6.94 -15.02 8.48
CA VAL A 211 -6.05 -13.86 8.54
C VAL A 211 -6.44 -12.97 9.72
N ASN A 212 -5.46 -12.48 10.48
CA ASN A 212 -5.72 -11.46 11.48
C ASN A 212 -6.01 -10.12 10.76
N PHE A 213 -7.23 -9.66 10.86
CA PHE A 213 -7.69 -8.50 10.10
C PHE A 213 -8.34 -7.46 11.00
N ILE A 214 -7.96 -6.19 10.83
CA ILE A 214 -8.56 -5.05 11.50
C ILE A 214 -9.12 -4.11 10.43
N ILE A 215 -10.42 -3.81 10.52
CA ILE A 215 -11.06 -2.79 9.71
C ILE A 215 -11.38 -1.58 10.59
N TYR A 216 -10.97 -0.41 10.14
CA TYR A 216 -11.30 0.86 10.76
C TYR A 216 -12.13 1.70 9.77
N GLY A 217 -13.41 1.86 10.03
CA GLY A 217 -14.35 2.62 9.19
C GLY A 217 -14.88 3.85 9.89
N GLY A 218 -15.05 4.94 9.18
CA GLY A 218 -15.71 6.15 9.67
C GLY A 218 -17.23 6.00 9.63
N ALA A 219 -17.91 6.06 10.77
CA ALA A 219 -19.38 5.91 10.81
C ALA A 219 -20.17 6.97 10.00
N LYS A 220 -19.52 8.08 9.65
CA LYS A 220 -20.08 9.18 8.83
C LYS A 220 -19.35 9.34 7.49
N ASP A 221 -18.54 8.37 7.11
CA ASP A 221 -17.85 8.39 5.81
C ASP A 221 -18.89 8.18 4.70
N THR A 222 -19.02 9.17 3.81
CA THR A 222 -19.95 9.14 2.69
C THR A 222 -19.26 8.75 1.38
N THR A 223 -17.93 8.83 1.33
CA THR A 223 -17.12 8.47 0.15
C THR A 223 -16.84 6.96 0.11
N VAL A 224 -16.40 6.40 1.26
CA VAL A 224 -16.21 4.96 1.44
C VAL A 224 -16.99 4.50 2.67
N PRO A 225 -18.32 4.40 2.56
CA PRO A 225 -19.18 4.10 3.70
C PRO A 225 -18.91 2.69 4.26
N PRO A 226 -18.91 2.51 5.62
CA PRO A 226 -18.60 1.23 6.26
C PRO A 226 -19.77 0.24 6.24
N VAL A 227 -20.81 0.51 5.43
CA VAL A 227 -22.03 -0.29 5.31
C VAL A 227 -22.40 -0.48 3.84
N LYS A 228 -23.21 -1.48 3.57
CA LYS A 228 -23.70 -1.77 2.22
C LYS A 228 -24.66 -0.67 1.73
N ILE A 229 -24.11 0.36 1.06
CA ILE A 229 -24.84 1.53 0.60
C ILE A 229 -24.17 2.14 -0.65
N LYS A 230 -24.90 2.97 -1.38
CA LYS A 230 -24.34 3.86 -2.40
C LYS A 230 -23.61 5.02 -1.72
N SER A 231 -22.36 5.29 -2.13
CA SER A 231 -21.58 6.43 -1.65
C SER A 231 -22.07 7.76 -2.21
N SER A 232 -21.54 8.87 -1.67
CA SER A 232 -21.76 10.22 -2.22
C SER A 232 -21.36 10.33 -3.69
N ASP A 233 -20.30 9.61 -4.08
CA ASP A 233 -19.73 9.62 -5.43
C ASP A 233 -20.47 8.65 -6.39
N GLY A 234 -21.47 7.95 -5.88
CA GLY A 234 -22.29 7.04 -6.66
C GLY A 234 -21.78 5.60 -6.74
N TYR A 235 -20.77 5.21 -5.96
CA TYR A 235 -20.23 3.84 -5.94
C TYR A 235 -20.95 2.95 -4.94
N PHE A 236 -21.05 1.67 -5.24
CA PHE A 236 -21.66 0.67 -4.36
C PHE A 236 -20.58 -0.12 -3.63
N TYR A 237 -20.65 -0.09 -2.30
CA TYR A 237 -19.76 -0.83 -1.42
C TYR A 237 -20.46 -2.01 -0.76
N GLU A 238 -19.69 -3.02 -0.44
CA GLU A 238 -20.16 -4.23 0.25
C GLU A 238 -19.04 -4.68 1.18
N PRO A 239 -19.17 -4.46 2.52
CA PRO A 239 -18.18 -4.85 3.50
C PRO A 239 -18.01 -6.36 3.62
#